data_92595c592383d6efddd617c5abfec668
#
_entry.id   92595c592383d6efddd617c5abfec668
#
_cell.length_a   1.000
_cell.length_b   1.000
_cell.length_c   1.000
_cell.angle_alpha   90.00
_cell.angle_beta   90.00
_cell.angle_gamma   90.00
#
_symmetry.space_group_name_H-M   'P 1'
#
loop_
_entity.id
_entity.type
_entity.pdbx_description
1 polymer ?
#
loop_
_entity_poly.entity_id
_entity_poly.type
_entity_poly.pdbx_seq_one_letter_code
_entity_poly.pdbx_strand_id
1 'polypeptide(L)'
;MAGRARHDDRTNRHDVKTGFYKPVFCILAGMNFTDAWCKAHLTTPLPCPAGKNPAALYLGMANIHDEMLLERIRFMHSGPVVPCPMTEAEVLRTIRKNFASEAETLQESKANSWESEPVINLVDSLMDKALEQNASDIHLEPTEKELKVRFRIDGLLQFHRSLPPWLKDPVLVRLKLLAQVDITDKRIPHDGSFKFQGVSGTVRVRLSTLPVQHGETCVLRLLPAKDEGGTLGDLEFSPKILAELRRIFAMPQGLFLITGPTGSGKTTTLYAGLREIIQKKINVTTIEDPVEYSLNGANQVQVNEKCGFTFAAALRSILRQDPDVILVGEIRDEETARIALRAAETGHLVLATLHTNSAKGAFARLQDLGISQASLQDSLLGVMAQRLLRKKTGGRIAALELLRSDGSYADGTLQEYASRLVQGGLVKKEELLRVLGS
;
A
#
# COMPACT_ATOMS: atom_id res chain seq x y z
N MET A 1 -12.51 64.05 -45.16
CA MET A 1 -11.84 64.65 -43.95
C MET A 1 -11.54 63.55 -42.97
N ALA A 2 -10.28 63.45 -42.63
CA ALA A 2 -9.67 62.34 -41.87
C ALA A 2 -9.96 62.44 -40.39
N GLY A 3 -10.27 61.31 -39.77
CA GLY A 3 -10.30 61.14 -38.31
C GLY A 3 -9.51 59.92 -37.93
N ARG A 4 -8.26 60.13 -37.47
CA ARG A 4 -7.31 59.11 -36.97
C ARG A 4 -7.80 58.51 -35.67
N ALA A 5 -7.94 57.18 -35.62
CA ALA A 5 -8.02 56.40 -34.41
C ALA A 5 -6.59 56.27 -33.79
N ARG A 6 -6.43 56.67 -32.56
CA ARG A 6 -5.18 56.54 -31.77
C ARG A 6 -5.13 55.14 -31.16
N HIS A 7 -4.08 54.42 -31.46
CA HIS A 7 -3.59 53.30 -30.66
C HIS A 7 -3.25 53.75 -29.26
N ASP A 8 -3.89 53.16 -28.29
CA ASP A 8 -3.50 53.30 -26.85
C ASP A 8 -2.66 52.07 -26.47
N ASP A 9 -1.37 52.32 -26.52
CA ASP A 9 -0.32 51.38 -26.13
C ASP A 9 -0.13 51.51 -24.61
N ARG A 10 -0.79 50.69 -23.78
CA ARG A 10 -0.53 50.57 -22.37
C ARG A 10 0.19 49.28 -22.06
N THR A 11 1.49 49.39 -22.21
CA THR A 11 2.52 48.58 -21.56
C THR A 11 2.13 48.05 -20.20
N ASN A 12 2.11 46.73 -20.13
CA ASN A 12 2.09 45.92 -18.91
C ASN A 12 3.40 46.18 -18.12
N ARG A 13 3.33 46.99 -17.07
CA ARG A 13 4.40 47.11 -16.09
C ARG A 13 4.32 45.97 -15.07
N HIS A 14 5.43 45.30 -14.94
CA HIS A 14 5.76 44.27 -13.99
C HIS A 14 5.32 44.57 -12.55
N ASP A 15 4.57 43.67 -11.96
CA ASP A 15 4.57 43.46 -10.52
C ASP A 15 5.41 42.23 -10.18
N VAL A 16 6.66 42.50 -9.84
CA VAL A 16 7.59 41.54 -9.28
C VAL A 16 7.47 41.64 -7.77
N LYS A 17 6.55 40.89 -7.18
CA LYS A 17 6.63 40.50 -5.75
C LYS A 17 5.56 39.44 -5.46
N THR A 18 6.01 38.30 -5.01
CA THR A 18 5.34 37.10 -4.49
C THR A 18 5.31 35.93 -5.47
N GLY A 19 6.13 34.91 -5.17
CA GLY A 19 6.34 33.73 -5.98
C GLY A 19 5.19 32.74 -5.97
N PHE A 20 4.13 33.05 -6.71
CA PHE A 20 3.14 32.07 -7.16
C PHE A 20 3.12 32.12 -8.67
N TYR A 21 3.78 31.16 -9.31
CA TYR A 21 3.67 30.97 -10.75
C TYR A 21 2.26 30.45 -11.08
N LYS A 22 1.45 31.32 -11.67
CA LYS A 22 0.21 30.92 -12.38
C LYS A 22 0.56 30.08 -13.60
N PRO A 23 -0.34 29.18 -14.07
CA PRO A 23 -0.11 28.26 -15.18
C PRO A 23 -0.09 28.95 -16.56
N VAL A 24 0.66 30.03 -16.70
CA VAL A 24 0.88 30.75 -17.96
C VAL A 24 1.84 29.98 -18.89
N PHE A 25 2.45 28.89 -18.40
CA PHE A 25 3.44 28.12 -19.14
C PHE A 25 2.87 27.17 -20.21
N CYS A 26 1.56 26.90 -20.20
CA CYS A 26 0.97 25.98 -21.18
C CYS A 26 0.77 26.57 -22.60
N ILE A 27 0.89 27.90 -22.75
CA ILE A 27 0.68 28.59 -24.04
C ILE A 27 1.88 29.47 -24.37
N LEU A 28 3.10 28.96 -24.30
CA LEU A 28 4.27 29.65 -24.85
C LEU A 28 4.45 29.22 -26.29
N ALA A 29 4.18 30.13 -27.21
CA ALA A 29 4.50 30.03 -28.64
C ALA A 29 3.81 28.92 -29.44
N GLY A 30 2.49 28.74 -29.31
CA GLY A 30 1.71 27.87 -30.20
C GLY A 30 1.81 26.37 -29.91
N MET A 31 2.50 25.98 -28.83
CA MET A 31 2.60 24.59 -28.39
C MET A 31 1.79 24.37 -27.10
N ASN A 32 0.84 23.46 -27.17
CA ASN A 32 0.02 23.09 -26.00
C ASN A 32 0.70 21.90 -25.31
N PHE A 33 1.51 22.16 -24.26
CA PHE A 33 2.06 21.11 -23.42
C PHE A 33 0.95 20.60 -22.50
N THR A 34 0.31 19.49 -22.88
CA THR A 34 -0.66 18.81 -22.02
C THR A 34 0.05 17.79 -21.13
N ASP A 35 -0.56 17.43 -19.99
CA ASP A 35 -0.05 16.37 -19.11
C ASP A 35 0.17 15.05 -19.87
N ALA A 36 -0.81 14.65 -20.70
CA ALA A 36 -0.71 13.44 -21.51
C ALA A 36 0.45 13.50 -22.52
N TRP A 37 0.64 14.63 -23.17
CA TRP A 37 1.73 14.83 -24.12
C TRP A 37 3.10 14.78 -23.40
N CYS A 38 3.21 15.48 -22.27
CA CYS A 38 4.43 15.49 -21.46
C CYS A 38 4.81 14.10 -20.96
N LYS A 39 3.82 13.32 -20.50
CA LYS A 39 4.05 11.91 -20.05
C LYS A 39 4.42 11.00 -21.22
N ALA A 40 3.78 11.13 -22.37
CA ALA A 40 4.07 10.30 -23.54
C ALA A 40 5.49 10.50 -24.09
N HIS A 41 6.06 11.69 -23.92
CA HIS A 41 7.40 12.03 -24.41
C HIS A 41 8.43 12.14 -23.29
N LEU A 42 8.05 11.85 -22.03
CA LEU A 42 8.90 12.00 -20.84
C LEU A 42 9.67 13.34 -20.82
N THR A 43 8.92 14.42 -21.06
CA THR A 43 9.43 15.78 -21.12
C THR A 43 8.49 16.78 -20.46
N THR A 44 9.02 17.86 -19.91
CA THR A 44 8.21 18.87 -19.21
C THR A 44 8.85 20.25 -19.34
N PRO A 45 8.07 21.34 -19.55
CA PRO A 45 8.60 22.70 -19.50
C PRO A 45 9.08 23.02 -18.08
N LEU A 46 10.21 23.71 -18.00
CA LEU A 46 10.80 24.17 -16.74
C LEU A 46 10.80 25.71 -16.67
N PRO A 47 10.72 26.29 -15.47
CA PRO A 47 10.90 27.72 -15.30
C PRO A 47 12.30 28.15 -15.73
N CYS A 48 12.43 29.37 -16.27
CA CYS A 48 13.73 29.92 -16.63
C CYS A 48 14.63 30.02 -15.39
N PRO A 49 15.81 29.38 -15.37
CA PRO A 49 16.74 29.52 -14.27
C PRO A 49 17.22 30.96 -14.08
N ALA A 50 17.49 31.37 -12.84
CA ALA A 50 17.98 32.71 -12.54
C ALA A 50 19.26 33.06 -13.33
N GLY A 51 19.27 34.23 -13.98
CA GLY A 51 20.42 34.68 -14.77
C GLY A 51 20.57 34.04 -16.16
N LYS A 52 19.58 33.27 -16.62
CA LYS A 52 19.56 32.68 -17.97
C LYS A 52 18.61 33.46 -18.91
N ASN A 53 18.66 33.12 -20.20
CA ASN A 53 17.86 33.80 -21.23
C ASN A 53 16.36 33.57 -21.02
N PRO A 54 15.55 34.59 -20.72
CA PRO A 54 14.12 34.43 -20.49
C PRO A 54 13.31 34.11 -21.77
N ALA A 55 13.89 34.31 -22.95
CA ALA A 55 13.28 33.97 -24.23
C ALA A 55 13.53 32.50 -24.64
N ALA A 56 14.32 31.75 -23.87
CA ALA A 56 14.57 30.35 -24.14
C ALA A 56 13.55 29.45 -23.42
N LEU A 57 13.09 28.41 -24.11
CA LEU A 57 12.29 27.32 -23.55
C LEU A 57 13.21 26.28 -22.93
N TYR A 58 13.15 26.12 -21.61
CA TYR A 58 13.87 25.07 -20.88
C TYR A 58 12.98 23.84 -20.76
N LEU A 59 13.51 22.68 -21.17
CA LEU A 59 12.78 21.42 -21.18
C LEU A 59 13.50 20.38 -20.33
N GLY A 60 12.86 19.92 -19.25
CA GLY A 60 13.30 18.72 -18.53
C GLY A 60 12.97 17.48 -19.35
N MET A 61 13.98 16.67 -19.69
CA MET A 61 13.84 15.51 -20.54
C MET A 61 14.54 14.30 -19.94
N ALA A 62 13.88 13.14 -19.97
CA ALA A 62 14.49 11.87 -19.57
C ALA A 62 15.50 11.36 -20.64
N ASN A 63 15.23 11.66 -21.91
CA ASN A 63 16.15 11.38 -23.02
C ASN A 63 16.49 12.68 -23.76
N ILE A 64 17.64 13.28 -23.43
CA ILE A 64 18.14 14.52 -24.09
C ILE A 64 18.65 14.29 -25.51
N HIS A 65 18.81 13.04 -25.94
CA HIS A 65 19.28 12.66 -27.28
C HIS A 65 18.13 12.36 -28.25
N ASP A 66 16.88 12.62 -27.85
CA ASP A 66 15.73 12.52 -28.77
C ASP A 66 15.70 13.75 -29.71
N GLU A 67 16.56 13.70 -30.72
CA GLU A 67 16.71 14.79 -31.68
C GLU A 67 15.45 15.05 -32.49
N MET A 68 14.68 14.00 -32.80
CA MET A 68 13.40 14.16 -33.53
C MET A 68 12.39 14.97 -32.71
N LEU A 69 12.30 14.69 -31.41
CA LEU A 69 11.43 15.44 -30.50
C LEU A 69 11.92 16.91 -30.37
N LEU A 70 13.22 17.10 -30.20
CA LEU A 70 13.81 18.43 -30.07
C LEU A 70 13.66 19.26 -31.34
N GLU A 71 13.84 18.70 -32.54
CA GLU A 71 13.61 19.40 -33.80
C GLU A 71 12.14 19.78 -33.98
N ARG A 72 11.21 18.88 -33.66
CA ARG A 72 9.79 19.18 -33.67
C ARG A 72 9.42 20.33 -32.73
N ILE A 73 10.00 20.38 -31.52
CA ILE A 73 9.79 21.46 -30.56
C ILE A 73 10.41 22.76 -31.06
N ARG A 74 11.66 22.71 -31.61
CA ARG A 74 12.34 23.89 -32.19
C ARG A 74 11.59 24.46 -33.38
N PHE A 75 10.96 23.62 -34.19
CA PHE A 75 10.14 24.08 -35.32
C PHE A 75 8.88 24.85 -34.85
N MET A 76 8.30 24.46 -33.71
CA MET A 76 7.08 25.06 -33.19
C MET A 76 7.35 26.24 -32.23
N HIS A 77 8.56 26.35 -31.68
CA HIS A 77 8.95 27.41 -30.75
C HIS A 77 9.81 28.45 -31.45
N SER A 78 9.41 29.73 -31.42
CA SER A 78 10.12 30.82 -32.08
C SER A 78 11.42 31.27 -31.39
N GLY A 79 11.78 30.68 -30.25
CA GLY A 79 12.98 30.98 -29.46
C GLY A 79 13.92 29.79 -29.27
N PRO A 80 15.08 30.00 -28.60
CA PRO A 80 15.98 28.91 -28.30
C PRO A 80 15.36 27.86 -27.41
N VAL A 81 15.59 26.57 -27.67
CA VAL A 81 15.15 25.43 -26.87
C VAL A 81 16.36 24.80 -26.19
N VAL A 82 16.33 24.72 -24.85
CA VAL A 82 17.43 24.21 -24.04
C VAL A 82 16.99 22.93 -23.33
N PRO A 83 17.46 21.75 -23.77
CA PRO A 83 17.16 20.50 -23.07
C PRO A 83 17.94 20.44 -21.75
N CYS A 84 17.26 20.03 -20.69
CA CYS A 84 17.80 19.84 -19.35
C CYS A 84 17.69 18.36 -18.97
N PRO A 85 18.79 17.64 -18.73
CA PRO A 85 18.73 16.24 -18.38
C PRO A 85 18.04 16.05 -17.02
N MET A 86 17.09 15.14 -16.96
CA MET A 86 16.37 14.74 -15.74
C MET A 86 16.16 13.23 -15.78
N THR A 87 16.07 12.61 -14.62
CA THR A 87 15.61 11.22 -14.54
C THR A 87 14.12 11.14 -14.87
N GLU A 88 13.67 9.99 -15.34
CA GLU A 88 12.24 9.75 -15.64
C GLU A 88 11.36 10.09 -14.44
N ALA A 89 11.79 9.69 -13.23
CA ALA A 89 11.07 9.99 -11.99
C ALA A 89 10.96 11.51 -11.71
N GLU A 90 12.01 12.27 -11.98
CA GLU A 90 12.00 13.73 -11.82
C GLU A 90 11.11 14.42 -12.86
N VAL A 91 11.14 13.96 -14.10
CA VAL A 91 10.24 14.46 -15.17
C VAL A 91 8.79 14.23 -14.77
N LEU A 92 8.42 13.01 -14.41
CA LEU A 92 7.05 12.67 -13.98
C LEU A 92 6.61 13.48 -12.74
N ARG A 93 7.50 13.68 -11.78
CA ARG A 93 7.23 14.51 -10.59
C ARG A 93 6.98 15.97 -10.97
N THR A 94 7.77 16.50 -11.90
CA THR A 94 7.64 17.90 -12.36
C THR A 94 6.37 18.10 -13.18
N ILE A 95 6.02 17.14 -14.04
CA ILE A 95 4.74 17.12 -14.78
C ILE A 95 3.58 17.22 -13.80
N ARG A 96 3.54 16.35 -12.78
CA ARG A 96 2.49 16.38 -11.76
C ARG A 96 2.40 17.72 -11.03
N LYS A 97 3.55 18.31 -10.68
CA LYS A 97 3.60 19.62 -10.02
C LYS A 97 3.08 20.74 -10.93
N ASN A 98 3.42 20.73 -12.21
CA ASN A 98 3.03 21.77 -13.14
C ASN A 98 1.53 21.72 -13.47
N PHE A 99 0.92 20.54 -13.47
CA PHE A 99 -0.50 20.33 -13.81
C PHE A 99 -1.42 20.12 -12.59
N ALA A 100 -0.89 20.10 -11.35
CA ALA A 100 -1.68 19.92 -10.12
C ALA A 100 -2.69 21.04 -9.84
N SER A 101 -2.46 22.25 -10.38
CA SER A 101 -3.34 23.42 -10.15
C SER A 101 -4.61 23.41 -11.03
N GLU A 102 -4.70 22.53 -12.02
CA GLU A 102 -5.88 22.46 -12.90
C GLU A 102 -7.10 21.83 -12.21
N ALA A 103 -6.88 21.07 -11.12
CA ALA A 103 -7.98 20.48 -10.35
C ALA A 103 -8.82 21.54 -9.59
N GLU A 104 -8.29 22.75 -9.36
CA GLU A 104 -9.00 23.83 -8.68
C GLU A 104 -9.82 24.70 -9.63
N THR A 105 -9.54 24.69 -10.95
CA THR A 105 -10.17 25.56 -11.95
C THR A 105 -11.40 24.95 -12.64
N LEU A 106 -11.74 23.69 -12.29
CA LEU A 106 -12.81 22.92 -12.95
C LEU A 106 -14.24 23.24 -12.47
N GLN A 107 -14.46 24.40 -11.86
CA GLN A 107 -15.80 24.75 -11.38
C GLN A 107 -16.87 25.01 -12.48
N GLU A 108 -16.51 25.10 -13.75
CA GLU A 108 -17.48 25.52 -14.79
C GLU A 108 -17.62 24.65 -16.05
N SER A 109 -16.81 23.61 -16.25
CA SER A 109 -17.04 22.74 -17.41
C SER A 109 -17.82 21.49 -17.02
N LYS A 110 -19.02 21.35 -17.53
CA LYS A 110 -19.83 20.12 -17.50
C LYS A 110 -19.11 19.00 -18.27
N ALA A 111 -18.01 18.48 -17.71
CA ALA A 111 -17.32 17.33 -18.26
C ALA A 111 -17.97 16.05 -17.73
N ASN A 112 -18.97 15.56 -18.44
CA ASN A 112 -19.52 14.21 -18.29
C ASN A 112 -18.56 13.14 -18.82
N SER A 113 -17.28 13.44 -19.06
CA SER A 113 -16.30 12.45 -19.50
C SER A 113 -15.34 12.12 -18.36
N TRP A 114 -15.54 10.98 -17.75
CA TRP A 114 -14.69 10.33 -16.76
C TRP A 114 -13.30 9.90 -17.30
N GLU A 115 -13.05 10.09 -18.59
CA GLU A 115 -11.75 10.00 -19.27
C GLU A 115 -11.02 11.35 -19.32
N SER A 116 -11.53 12.38 -18.64
CA SER A 116 -10.89 13.69 -18.64
C SER A 116 -9.56 13.63 -17.87
N GLU A 117 -8.53 14.20 -18.44
CA GLU A 117 -7.19 14.33 -17.87
C GLU A 117 -7.16 14.81 -16.41
N PRO A 118 -8.03 15.76 -15.99
CA PRO A 118 -8.10 16.20 -14.60
C PRO A 118 -8.46 15.12 -13.59
N VAL A 119 -9.38 14.20 -13.91
CA VAL A 119 -9.78 13.10 -12.99
C VAL A 119 -8.66 12.07 -12.86
N ILE A 120 -7.97 11.78 -13.94
CA ILE A 120 -6.80 10.88 -13.94
C ILE A 120 -5.74 11.44 -13.00
N ASN A 121 -5.37 12.71 -13.19
CA ASN A 121 -4.35 13.38 -12.36
C ASN A 121 -4.76 13.47 -10.89
N LEU A 122 -6.04 13.68 -10.61
CA LEU A 122 -6.59 13.70 -9.27
C LEU A 122 -6.41 12.34 -8.58
N VAL A 123 -6.79 11.25 -9.26
CA VAL A 123 -6.67 9.89 -8.73
C VAL A 123 -5.20 9.55 -8.50
N ASP A 124 -4.33 9.82 -9.46
CA ASP A 124 -2.90 9.58 -9.35
C ASP A 124 -2.30 10.38 -8.17
N SER A 125 -2.66 11.66 -8.03
CA SER A 125 -2.22 12.51 -6.91
C SER A 125 -2.68 12.00 -5.55
N LEU A 126 -3.92 11.49 -5.45
CA LEU A 126 -4.42 10.88 -4.20
C LEU A 126 -3.63 9.62 -3.84
N MET A 127 -3.32 8.77 -4.82
CA MET A 127 -2.52 7.57 -4.63
C MET A 127 -1.10 7.90 -4.18
N ASP A 128 -0.42 8.83 -4.87
CA ASP A 128 0.93 9.24 -4.50
C ASP A 128 0.99 9.85 -3.10
N LYS A 129 -0.01 10.68 -2.77
CA LYS A 129 -0.08 11.32 -1.44
C LYS A 129 -0.30 10.30 -0.33
N ALA A 130 -1.11 9.27 -0.59
CA ALA A 130 -1.30 8.17 0.34
C ALA A 130 0.00 7.36 0.52
N LEU A 131 0.76 7.11 -0.55
CA LEU A 131 2.06 6.43 -0.49
C LEU A 131 3.10 7.26 0.27
N GLU A 132 3.20 8.57 0.00
CA GLU A 132 4.09 9.48 0.74
C GLU A 132 3.83 9.46 2.25
N GLN A 133 2.56 9.31 2.66
CA GLN A 133 2.15 9.27 4.06
C GLN A 133 2.15 7.85 4.66
N ASN A 134 2.64 6.84 3.93
CA ASN A 134 2.61 5.43 4.32
C ASN A 134 1.20 4.95 4.73
N ALA A 135 0.17 5.41 4.01
CA ALA A 135 -1.19 4.96 4.24
C ALA A 135 -1.35 3.50 3.81
N SER A 136 -2.05 2.71 4.61
CA SER A 136 -2.42 1.34 4.25
C SER A 136 -3.68 1.28 3.38
N ASP A 137 -4.62 2.22 3.58
CA ASP A 137 -5.87 2.24 2.85
C ASP A 137 -6.28 3.70 2.54
N ILE A 138 -6.95 3.89 1.40
CA ILE A 138 -7.64 5.12 1.02
C ILE A 138 -9.13 4.85 1.06
N HIS A 139 -9.88 5.65 1.79
CA HIS A 139 -11.33 5.58 1.88
C HIS A 139 -11.94 6.75 1.13
N LEU A 140 -12.83 6.46 0.19
CA LEU A 140 -13.64 7.42 -0.55
C LEU A 140 -15.09 7.25 -0.13
N GLU A 141 -15.62 8.21 0.62
CA GLU A 141 -16.92 8.10 1.27
C GLU A 141 -17.85 9.20 0.77
N PRO A 142 -18.87 8.85 -0.04
CA PRO A 142 -19.82 9.82 -0.55
C PRO A 142 -20.78 10.26 0.57
N THR A 143 -20.97 11.56 0.67
CA THR A 143 -22.02 12.18 1.50
C THR A 143 -22.96 12.95 0.59
N GLU A 144 -24.02 13.54 1.09
CA GLU A 144 -24.91 14.36 0.28
C GLU A 144 -24.17 15.48 -0.48
N LYS A 145 -23.22 16.16 0.19
CA LYS A 145 -22.59 17.40 -0.27
C LYS A 145 -21.20 17.24 -0.85
N GLU A 146 -20.50 16.12 -0.59
CA GLU A 146 -19.09 15.94 -0.94
C GLU A 146 -18.70 14.46 -1.05
N LEU A 147 -17.54 14.19 -1.62
CA LEU A 147 -16.83 12.91 -1.50
C LEU A 147 -15.68 13.10 -0.50
N LYS A 148 -15.80 12.51 0.70
CA LYS A 148 -14.75 12.55 1.71
C LYS A 148 -13.65 11.58 1.36
N VAL A 149 -12.40 12.06 1.41
CA VAL A 149 -11.20 11.23 1.25
C VAL A 149 -10.51 11.13 2.61
N ARG A 150 -10.33 9.90 3.09
CA ARG A 150 -9.60 9.61 4.32
C ARG A 150 -8.51 8.58 4.06
N PHE A 151 -7.38 8.76 4.71
CA PHE A 151 -6.28 7.81 4.67
C PHE A 151 -6.19 7.06 5.99
N ARG A 152 -5.90 5.75 5.93
CA ARG A 152 -5.57 4.97 7.12
C ARG A 152 -4.06 4.97 7.30
N ILE A 153 -3.59 5.73 8.28
CA ILE A 153 -2.17 5.86 8.61
C ILE A 153 -1.97 5.30 10.03
N ASP A 154 -1.02 4.39 10.19
CA ASP A 154 -0.76 3.71 11.46
C ASP A 154 -2.03 3.15 12.15
N GLY A 155 -2.95 2.61 11.34
CA GLY A 155 -4.21 2.02 11.79
C GLY A 155 -5.34 3.00 12.06
N LEU A 156 -5.11 4.33 12.01
CA LEU A 156 -6.14 5.35 12.19
C LEU A 156 -6.60 5.94 10.86
N LEU A 157 -7.92 6.13 10.74
CA LEU A 157 -8.50 6.91 9.65
C LEU A 157 -8.34 8.39 9.93
N GLN A 158 -7.59 9.08 9.07
CA GLN A 158 -7.35 10.51 9.13
C GLN A 158 -8.01 11.19 7.94
N PHE A 159 -8.64 12.33 8.17
CA PHE A 159 -9.20 13.14 7.09
C PHE A 159 -8.06 13.69 6.23
N HIS A 160 -8.17 13.53 4.92
CA HIS A 160 -7.22 14.08 3.96
C HIS A 160 -7.80 15.30 3.25
N ARG A 161 -8.92 15.14 2.56
CA ARG A 161 -9.61 16.23 1.84
C ARG A 161 -11.05 15.86 1.49
N SER A 162 -11.84 16.88 1.13
CA SER A 162 -13.13 16.70 0.50
C SER A 162 -13.07 17.07 -0.99
N LEU A 163 -13.77 16.32 -1.81
CA LEU A 163 -13.95 16.58 -3.22
C LEU A 163 -15.40 17.02 -3.50
N PRO A 164 -15.64 17.92 -4.46
CA PRO A 164 -16.98 18.34 -4.84
C PRO A 164 -17.87 17.16 -5.24
N PRO A 165 -19.20 17.25 -5.06
CA PRO A 165 -20.12 16.13 -5.29
C PRO A 165 -20.12 15.64 -6.72
N TRP A 166 -19.84 16.50 -7.71
CA TRP A 166 -19.77 16.14 -9.12
C TRP A 166 -18.54 15.26 -9.48
N LEU A 167 -17.52 15.16 -8.61
CA LEU A 167 -16.38 14.26 -8.78
C LEU A 167 -16.62 12.84 -8.24
N LYS A 168 -17.73 12.57 -7.54
CA LYS A 168 -18.00 11.25 -6.96
C LYS A 168 -17.96 10.16 -8.02
N ASP A 169 -18.83 10.28 -9.03
CA ASP A 169 -18.93 9.30 -10.11
C ASP A 169 -17.67 9.22 -10.99
N PRO A 170 -17.10 10.33 -11.49
CA PRO A 170 -15.89 10.26 -12.29
C PRO A 170 -14.71 9.58 -11.61
N VAL A 171 -14.46 9.86 -10.33
CA VAL A 171 -13.38 9.25 -9.57
C VAL A 171 -13.61 7.74 -9.40
N LEU A 172 -14.84 7.33 -9.05
CA LEU A 172 -15.17 5.91 -8.88
C LEU A 172 -15.08 5.13 -10.19
N VAL A 173 -15.59 5.70 -11.28
CA VAL A 173 -15.50 5.10 -12.63
C VAL A 173 -14.03 4.92 -13.02
N ARG A 174 -13.18 5.93 -12.80
CA ARG A 174 -11.74 5.81 -13.09
C ARG A 174 -11.09 4.68 -12.28
N LEU A 175 -11.40 4.54 -11.00
CA LEU A 175 -10.89 3.48 -10.13
C LEU A 175 -11.39 2.10 -10.54
N LYS A 176 -12.69 1.98 -10.87
CA LYS A 176 -13.29 0.74 -11.39
C LYS A 176 -12.65 0.30 -12.71
N LEU A 177 -12.39 1.24 -13.63
CA LEU A 177 -11.68 0.96 -14.89
C LEU A 177 -10.25 0.44 -14.62
N LEU A 178 -9.50 1.07 -13.72
CA LEU A 178 -8.16 0.59 -13.35
C LEU A 178 -8.20 -0.83 -12.78
N ALA A 179 -9.23 -1.15 -11.99
CA ALA A 179 -9.42 -2.45 -11.37
C ALA A 179 -10.09 -3.49 -12.30
N GLN A 180 -10.47 -3.11 -13.53
CA GLN A 180 -11.13 -3.94 -14.53
C GLN A 180 -12.43 -4.58 -14.02
N VAL A 181 -13.22 -3.81 -13.25
CA VAL A 181 -14.54 -4.23 -12.76
C VAL A 181 -15.65 -3.47 -13.47
N ASP A 182 -16.89 -3.98 -13.36
CA ASP A 182 -18.03 -3.38 -14.01
C ASP A 182 -18.29 -1.96 -13.50
N ILE A 183 -18.35 -0.99 -14.45
CA ILE A 183 -18.63 0.41 -14.19
C ILE A 183 -20.11 0.75 -14.25
N THR A 184 -20.93 -0.12 -14.83
CA THR A 184 -22.34 0.14 -15.14
C THR A 184 -23.27 -0.21 -13.99
N ASP A 185 -23.02 -1.31 -13.30
CA ASP A 185 -23.86 -1.70 -12.17
C ASP A 185 -23.34 -1.12 -10.86
N LYS A 186 -24.05 -0.12 -10.34
CA LYS A 186 -23.75 0.55 -9.08
C LYS A 186 -24.54 -0.02 -7.89
N ARG A 187 -25.32 -1.08 -8.10
CA ARG A 187 -26.25 -1.66 -7.10
C ARG A 187 -25.62 -2.82 -6.32
N ILE A 188 -24.53 -3.36 -6.82
CA ILE A 188 -23.83 -4.50 -6.20
C ILE A 188 -22.41 -4.12 -5.83
N PRO A 189 -21.81 -4.78 -4.81
CA PRO A 189 -20.39 -4.62 -4.49
C PRO A 189 -19.50 -5.12 -5.62
N HIS A 190 -18.36 -4.46 -5.81
CA HIS A 190 -17.33 -4.89 -6.74
C HIS A 190 -15.97 -4.95 -6.04
N ASP A 191 -15.25 -6.03 -6.30
CA ASP A 191 -13.87 -6.24 -5.86
C ASP A 191 -12.95 -6.42 -7.05
N GLY A 192 -11.83 -5.73 -7.04
CA GLY A 192 -10.84 -5.80 -8.11
C GLY A 192 -9.43 -5.45 -7.65
N SER A 193 -8.48 -5.52 -8.55
CA SER A 193 -7.10 -5.14 -8.23
C SER A 193 -6.37 -4.63 -9.46
N PHE A 194 -5.43 -3.72 -9.22
CA PHE A 194 -4.56 -3.18 -10.28
C PHE A 194 -3.17 -2.86 -9.72
N LYS A 195 -2.22 -2.66 -10.61
CA LYS A 195 -0.89 -2.14 -10.27
C LYS A 195 -0.88 -0.63 -10.52
N PHE A 196 -0.44 0.12 -9.53
CA PHE A 196 -0.22 1.55 -9.65
C PHE A 196 1.27 1.85 -9.62
N GLN A 197 1.75 2.59 -10.63
CA GLN A 197 3.11 3.08 -10.70
C GLN A 197 3.14 4.50 -10.15
N GLY A 198 3.49 4.63 -8.87
CA GLY A 198 3.63 5.92 -8.20
C GLY A 198 5.04 6.49 -8.27
N VAL A 199 5.22 7.71 -7.74
CA VAL A 199 6.54 8.35 -7.62
C VAL A 199 7.47 7.52 -6.71
N SER A 200 6.92 6.92 -5.66
CA SER A 200 7.68 6.12 -4.68
C SER A 200 7.85 4.65 -5.08
N GLY A 201 7.42 4.25 -6.27
CA GLY A 201 7.53 2.88 -6.76
C GLY A 201 6.18 2.25 -7.15
N THR A 202 6.21 0.97 -7.48
CA THR A 202 5.03 0.21 -7.87
C THR A 202 4.32 -0.35 -6.63
N VAL A 203 3.01 -0.21 -6.56
CA VAL A 203 2.18 -0.86 -5.54
C VAL A 203 1.06 -1.66 -6.20
N ARG A 204 0.66 -2.76 -5.58
CA ARG A 204 -0.59 -3.43 -5.91
C ARG A 204 -1.72 -2.78 -5.11
N VAL A 205 -2.80 -2.43 -5.78
CA VAL A 205 -3.98 -1.84 -5.16
C VAL A 205 -5.12 -2.83 -5.25
N ARG A 206 -5.79 -3.08 -4.13
CA ARG A 206 -7.08 -3.77 -4.10
C ARG A 206 -8.17 -2.73 -3.93
N LEU A 207 -9.14 -2.80 -4.81
CA LEU A 207 -10.33 -1.98 -4.79
C LEU A 207 -11.50 -2.81 -4.27
N SER A 208 -12.26 -2.26 -3.35
CA SER A 208 -13.58 -2.74 -2.97
C SER A 208 -14.57 -1.60 -2.99
N THR A 209 -15.71 -1.77 -3.68
CA THR A 209 -16.80 -0.79 -3.71
C THR A 209 -18.05 -1.38 -3.07
N LEU A 210 -18.82 -0.53 -2.42
CA LEU A 210 -20.07 -0.92 -1.78
C LEU A 210 -21.13 0.16 -2.00
N PRO A 211 -22.34 -0.19 -2.50
CA PRO A 211 -23.47 0.75 -2.59
C PRO A 211 -23.86 1.30 -1.21
N VAL A 212 -24.02 2.60 -1.12
CA VAL A 212 -24.47 3.31 0.08
C VAL A 212 -25.50 4.37 -0.27
N GLN A 213 -26.13 5.01 0.73
CA GLN A 213 -27.22 5.95 0.54
C GLN A 213 -26.92 7.09 -0.44
N HIS A 214 -25.68 7.61 -0.49
CA HIS A 214 -25.29 8.76 -1.32
C HIS A 214 -24.38 8.40 -2.49
N GLY A 215 -24.44 7.15 -2.98
CA GLY A 215 -23.63 6.64 -4.08
C GLY A 215 -22.92 5.34 -3.73
N GLU A 216 -21.66 5.20 -4.12
CA GLU A 216 -20.82 4.06 -3.75
C GLU A 216 -19.65 4.53 -2.89
N THR A 217 -19.42 3.86 -1.76
CA THR A 217 -18.15 4.00 -1.04
C THR A 217 -17.08 3.12 -1.70
N CYS A 218 -15.83 3.55 -1.63
CA CYS A 218 -14.73 2.80 -2.20
C CYS A 218 -13.57 2.77 -1.21
N VAL A 219 -12.98 1.60 -1.03
CA VAL A 219 -11.76 1.41 -0.25
C VAL A 219 -10.67 0.87 -1.16
N LEU A 220 -9.53 1.55 -1.18
CA LEU A 220 -8.33 1.12 -1.88
C LEU A 220 -7.31 0.67 -0.84
N ARG A 221 -6.96 -0.60 -0.82
CA ARG A 221 -5.87 -1.13 -0.01
C ARG A 221 -4.57 -1.11 -0.79
N LEU A 222 -3.55 -0.45 -0.24
CA LEU A 222 -2.24 -0.30 -0.84
C LEU A 222 -1.31 -1.42 -0.34
N LEU A 223 -0.89 -2.29 -1.25
CA LEU A 223 -0.03 -3.44 -0.94
C LEU A 223 1.32 -3.25 -1.64
N PRO A 224 2.46 -3.40 -0.95
CA PRO A 224 3.76 -3.37 -1.60
C PRO A 224 3.82 -4.35 -2.79
N ALA A 225 4.32 -3.89 -3.94
CA ALA A 225 4.41 -4.76 -5.12
C ALA A 225 5.60 -5.73 -5.05
N LYS A 226 6.61 -5.39 -4.26
CA LYS A 226 7.83 -6.19 -4.05
C LYS A 226 7.99 -6.51 -2.58
N ASP A 227 8.70 -7.59 -2.34
CA ASP A 227 9.18 -7.96 -1.02
C ASP A 227 10.34 -7.02 -0.61
N GLU A 228 9.99 -5.88 -0.02
CA GLU A 228 10.94 -4.95 0.60
C GLU A 228 11.03 -5.16 2.11
N GLY A 229 10.43 -6.24 2.61
CA GLY A 229 10.39 -6.54 4.03
C GLY A 229 11.74 -6.99 4.59
N GLY A 230 12.01 -6.62 5.83
CA GLY A 230 13.18 -7.03 6.58
C GLY A 230 13.15 -8.47 7.07
N THR A 231 14.20 -8.88 7.75
CA THR A 231 14.34 -10.12 8.53
C THR A 231 13.72 -9.95 9.92
N LEU A 232 13.73 -11.01 10.73
CA LEU A 232 13.29 -10.90 12.14
C LEU A 232 14.10 -9.87 12.93
N GLY A 233 15.38 -9.64 12.57
CA GLY A 233 16.24 -8.66 13.22
C GLY A 233 15.77 -7.21 13.03
N ASP A 234 15.04 -6.93 11.98
CA ASP A 234 14.58 -5.58 11.63
C ASP A 234 13.23 -5.20 12.30
N LEU A 235 12.58 -6.15 13.00
CA LEU A 235 11.26 -5.97 13.60
C LEU A 235 11.24 -5.36 15.01
N GLU A 236 12.37 -4.87 15.50
CA GLU A 236 12.50 -4.25 16.82
C GLU A 236 12.00 -5.14 18.00
N PHE A 237 12.10 -6.47 17.86
CA PHE A 237 11.73 -7.40 18.93
C PHE A 237 12.75 -7.38 20.06
N SER A 238 12.32 -7.73 21.29
CA SER A 238 13.26 -7.92 22.37
C SER A 238 14.25 -9.05 22.04
N PRO A 239 15.50 -9.00 22.54
CA PRO A 239 16.49 -10.04 22.27
C PRO A 239 16.02 -11.45 22.68
N LYS A 240 15.21 -11.57 23.74
CA LYS A 240 14.63 -12.84 24.20
C LYS A 240 13.63 -13.41 23.20
N ILE A 241 12.73 -12.57 22.69
CA ILE A 241 11.75 -12.97 21.67
C ILE A 241 12.46 -13.33 20.37
N LEU A 242 13.44 -12.53 19.93
CA LEU A 242 14.18 -12.79 18.71
C LEU A 242 14.95 -14.12 18.77
N ALA A 243 15.62 -14.40 19.89
CA ALA A 243 16.33 -15.66 20.10
C ALA A 243 15.36 -16.86 20.07
N GLU A 244 14.20 -16.73 20.72
CA GLU A 244 13.20 -17.79 20.76
C GLU A 244 12.56 -18.05 19.40
N LEU A 245 12.21 -16.98 18.65
CA LEU A 245 11.71 -17.12 17.29
C LEU A 245 12.73 -17.82 16.39
N ARG A 246 13.99 -17.40 16.41
CA ARG A 246 15.05 -18.07 15.64
C ARG A 246 15.24 -19.53 16.02
N ARG A 247 15.09 -19.88 17.31
CA ARG A 247 15.08 -21.27 17.76
C ARG A 247 13.92 -22.05 17.16
N ILE A 248 12.70 -21.50 17.19
CA ILE A 248 11.50 -22.12 16.63
C ILE A 248 11.63 -22.29 15.12
N PHE A 249 12.05 -21.25 14.41
CA PHE A 249 12.23 -21.27 12.95
C PHE A 249 13.42 -22.16 12.49
N ALA A 250 14.25 -22.63 13.42
CA ALA A 250 15.31 -23.61 13.13
C ALA A 250 14.91 -25.05 13.42
N MET A 251 13.71 -25.28 13.99
CA MET A 251 13.23 -26.64 14.26
C MET A 251 12.94 -27.38 12.94
N PRO A 252 13.26 -28.67 12.86
CA PRO A 252 12.98 -29.46 11.66
C PRO A 252 11.50 -29.74 11.48
N GLN A 253 10.73 -29.80 12.57
CA GLN A 253 9.30 -30.12 12.57
C GLN A 253 8.60 -29.49 13.78
N GLY A 254 7.29 -29.42 13.71
CA GLY A 254 6.40 -28.92 14.76
C GLY A 254 5.47 -27.83 14.27
N LEU A 255 4.53 -27.43 15.11
CA LEU A 255 3.55 -26.40 14.83
C LEU A 255 3.89 -25.12 15.60
N PHE A 256 4.02 -24.00 14.91
CA PHE A 256 4.14 -22.69 15.54
C PHE A 256 2.99 -21.79 15.08
N LEU A 257 2.36 -21.12 16.03
CA LEU A 257 1.18 -20.28 15.77
C LEU A 257 1.45 -18.81 16.09
N ILE A 258 0.99 -17.94 15.19
CA ILE A 258 0.89 -16.51 15.49
C ILE A 258 -0.58 -16.12 15.52
N THR A 259 -1.01 -15.47 16.61
CA THR A 259 -2.38 -15.03 16.77
C THR A 259 -2.49 -13.53 16.99
N GLY A 260 -3.68 -13.00 16.71
CA GLY A 260 -4.00 -11.60 16.88
C GLY A 260 -5.04 -11.12 15.87
N PRO A 261 -5.62 -9.94 16.04
CA PRO A 261 -6.59 -9.38 15.11
C PRO A 261 -5.97 -9.09 13.74
N THR A 262 -6.82 -8.79 12.77
CA THR A 262 -6.39 -8.28 11.46
C THR A 262 -5.55 -7.01 11.65
N GLY A 263 -4.45 -6.91 10.90
CA GLY A 263 -3.55 -5.76 11.00
C GLY A 263 -2.62 -5.76 12.22
N SER A 264 -2.51 -6.86 12.99
CA SER A 264 -1.55 -6.98 14.09
C SER A 264 -0.11 -7.30 13.66
N GLY A 265 0.15 -7.48 12.35
CA GLY A 265 1.49 -7.73 11.81
C GLY A 265 1.89 -9.20 11.73
N LYS A 266 0.96 -10.15 11.85
CA LYS A 266 1.22 -11.60 11.79
C LYS A 266 2.00 -12.01 10.54
N THR A 267 1.48 -11.63 9.37
CA THR A 267 2.10 -11.94 8.06
C THR A 267 3.51 -11.35 7.96
N THR A 268 3.70 -10.11 8.41
CA THR A 268 5.02 -9.46 8.42
C THR A 268 6.03 -10.25 9.23
N THR A 269 5.65 -10.72 10.43
CA THR A 269 6.51 -11.53 11.30
C THR A 269 6.82 -12.89 10.68
N LEU A 270 5.80 -13.58 10.15
CA LEU A 270 5.99 -14.87 9.50
C LEU A 270 6.89 -14.76 8.27
N TYR A 271 6.65 -13.77 7.41
CA TYR A 271 7.47 -13.57 6.23
C TYR A 271 8.92 -13.17 6.58
N ALA A 272 9.12 -12.36 7.62
CA ALA A 272 10.46 -12.03 8.11
C ALA A 272 11.22 -13.29 8.58
N GLY A 273 10.53 -14.21 9.27
CA GLY A 273 11.09 -15.50 9.64
C GLY A 273 11.37 -16.40 8.44
N LEU A 274 10.43 -16.47 7.49
CA LEU A 274 10.61 -17.26 6.27
C LEU A 274 11.80 -16.80 5.43
N ARG A 275 12.08 -15.48 5.35
CA ARG A 275 13.27 -14.97 4.66
C ARG A 275 14.59 -15.50 5.26
N GLU A 276 14.67 -15.60 6.59
CA GLU A 276 15.84 -16.21 7.25
C GLU A 276 15.94 -17.72 6.96
N ILE A 277 14.79 -18.41 6.80
CA ILE A 277 14.73 -19.85 6.51
C ILE A 277 15.10 -20.15 5.05
N ILE A 278 14.54 -19.42 4.11
CA ILE A 278 14.74 -19.63 2.64
C ILE A 278 16.23 -19.61 2.27
N GLN A 279 17.04 -18.81 2.96
CA GLN A 279 18.49 -18.77 2.72
C GLN A 279 19.20 -20.12 2.99
N LYS A 280 18.56 -21.03 3.72
CA LYS A 280 19.11 -22.37 4.06
C LYS A 280 18.89 -23.42 2.97
N LYS A 281 18.38 -23.05 1.80
CA LYS A 281 18.12 -23.97 0.66
C LYS A 281 17.12 -25.10 0.98
N ILE A 282 16.06 -24.77 1.68
CA ILE A 282 14.96 -25.68 2.02
C ILE A 282 13.70 -25.30 1.25
N ASN A 283 12.82 -26.27 1.04
CA ASN A 283 11.56 -26.09 0.31
C ASN A 283 10.51 -25.42 1.19
N VAL A 284 10.24 -24.15 0.94
CA VAL A 284 9.23 -23.37 1.64
C VAL A 284 8.00 -23.23 0.77
N THR A 285 6.84 -23.64 1.27
CA THR A 285 5.56 -23.47 0.57
C THR A 285 4.55 -22.76 1.47
N THR A 286 3.79 -21.82 0.90
CA THR A 286 2.77 -21.08 1.63
C THR A 286 1.38 -21.30 1.03
N ILE A 287 0.34 -21.22 1.86
CA ILE A 287 -1.08 -21.23 1.46
C ILE A 287 -1.73 -19.99 2.04
N GLU A 288 -2.29 -19.13 1.19
CA GLU A 288 -2.72 -17.78 1.60
C GLU A 288 -4.05 -17.39 0.94
N ASP A 289 -4.80 -16.48 1.58
CA ASP A 289 -6.07 -15.94 1.08
C ASP A 289 -6.17 -14.41 1.32
N PRO A 290 -5.67 -13.65 0.35
CA PRO A 290 -4.78 -14.02 -0.74
C PRO A 290 -3.30 -13.76 -0.37
N VAL A 291 -2.39 -14.08 -1.29
CA VAL A 291 -0.97 -13.70 -1.17
C VAL A 291 -0.85 -12.17 -1.10
N GLU A 292 -0.24 -11.67 -0.02
CA GLU A 292 -0.10 -10.22 0.21
C GLU A 292 0.97 -9.61 -0.70
N TYR A 293 2.15 -10.21 -0.76
CA TYR A 293 3.24 -9.83 -1.68
C TYR A 293 4.15 -11.04 -1.96
N SER A 294 4.91 -10.94 -3.04
CA SER A 294 5.78 -12.04 -3.48
C SER A 294 6.94 -12.24 -2.50
N LEU A 295 7.16 -13.46 -2.06
CA LEU A 295 8.29 -13.88 -1.23
C LEU A 295 9.24 -14.70 -2.09
N ASN A 296 10.37 -14.12 -2.49
CA ASN A 296 11.33 -14.78 -3.34
C ASN A 296 11.90 -16.04 -2.66
N GLY A 297 11.87 -17.17 -3.38
CA GLY A 297 12.35 -18.46 -2.89
C GLY A 297 11.30 -19.30 -2.16
N ALA A 298 10.06 -18.83 -2.04
CA ALA A 298 8.93 -19.61 -1.56
C ALA A 298 7.95 -19.94 -2.68
N ASN A 299 7.33 -21.12 -2.61
CA ASN A 299 6.21 -21.52 -3.46
C ASN A 299 4.91 -21.02 -2.82
N GLN A 300 4.38 -19.89 -3.31
CA GLN A 300 3.19 -19.28 -2.72
C GLN A 300 1.93 -19.73 -3.45
N VAL A 301 1.04 -20.39 -2.74
CA VAL A 301 -0.24 -20.91 -3.22
C VAL A 301 -1.37 -20.03 -2.71
N GLN A 302 -2.17 -19.49 -3.62
CA GLN A 302 -3.36 -18.75 -3.26
C GLN A 302 -4.59 -19.63 -3.36
N VAL A 303 -5.40 -19.69 -2.30
CA VAL A 303 -6.68 -20.38 -2.30
C VAL A 303 -7.68 -19.72 -3.25
N ASN A 304 -8.62 -20.53 -3.76
CA ASN A 304 -9.71 -20.06 -4.60
C ASN A 304 -10.97 -20.88 -4.29
N GLU A 305 -11.73 -20.44 -3.31
CA GLU A 305 -12.93 -21.15 -2.85
C GLU A 305 -14.00 -21.29 -3.96
N LYS A 306 -14.03 -20.37 -4.94
CA LYS A 306 -14.98 -20.42 -6.06
C LYS A 306 -14.83 -21.66 -6.93
N CYS A 307 -13.62 -22.23 -6.99
CA CYS A 307 -13.35 -23.48 -7.70
C CYS A 307 -13.04 -24.66 -6.76
N GLY A 308 -13.39 -24.55 -5.48
CA GLY A 308 -13.19 -25.62 -4.49
C GLY A 308 -11.75 -25.79 -4.01
N PHE A 309 -10.84 -24.88 -4.37
CA PHE A 309 -9.46 -24.91 -3.91
C PHE A 309 -9.33 -24.19 -2.56
N THR A 310 -9.69 -24.92 -1.50
CA THR A 310 -9.70 -24.46 -0.10
C THR A 310 -8.34 -24.62 0.57
N PHE A 311 -8.16 -24.07 1.79
CA PHE A 311 -6.97 -24.30 2.61
C PHE A 311 -6.68 -25.78 2.83
N ALA A 312 -7.68 -26.58 3.19
CA ALA A 312 -7.53 -28.01 3.40
C ALA A 312 -7.13 -28.75 2.12
N ALA A 313 -7.76 -28.44 0.97
CA ALA A 313 -7.41 -29.03 -0.31
C ALA A 313 -5.99 -28.70 -0.77
N ALA A 314 -5.60 -27.42 -0.61
CA ALA A 314 -4.25 -26.96 -0.92
C ALA A 314 -3.21 -27.66 -0.05
N LEU A 315 -3.44 -27.72 1.28
CA LEU A 315 -2.52 -28.32 2.23
C LEU A 315 -2.28 -29.82 1.95
N ARG A 316 -3.36 -30.59 1.64
CA ARG A 316 -3.19 -31.99 1.19
C ARG A 316 -2.34 -32.12 -0.06
N SER A 317 -2.44 -31.17 -0.98
CA SER A 317 -1.66 -31.20 -2.23
C SER A 317 -0.20 -30.85 -1.99
N ILE A 318 0.07 -29.88 -1.13
CA ILE A 318 1.41 -29.43 -0.78
C ILE A 318 2.21 -30.51 -0.06
N LEU A 319 1.58 -31.31 0.79
CA LEU A 319 2.24 -32.44 1.47
C LEU A 319 2.81 -33.51 0.48
N ARG A 320 2.44 -33.47 -0.81
CA ARG A 320 3.01 -34.28 -1.86
C ARG A 320 4.05 -33.59 -2.72
N GLN A 321 4.45 -32.36 -2.33
CA GLN A 321 5.42 -31.53 -3.04
C GLN A 321 6.76 -31.42 -2.30
N ASP A 322 7.03 -32.38 -1.39
CA ASP A 322 8.26 -32.46 -0.60
C ASP A 322 8.62 -31.12 0.09
N PRO A 323 7.70 -30.50 0.85
CA PRO A 323 7.97 -29.27 1.57
C PRO A 323 8.74 -29.55 2.87
N ASP A 324 9.70 -28.69 3.22
CA ASP A 324 10.32 -28.70 4.55
C ASP A 324 9.53 -27.79 5.51
N VAL A 325 9.09 -26.64 5.02
CA VAL A 325 8.36 -25.64 5.79
C VAL A 325 7.05 -25.27 5.08
N ILE A 326 5.97 -25.30 5.82
CA ILE A 326 4.63 -24.96 5.33
C ILE A 326 4.09 -23.76 6.12
N LEU A 327 3.74 -22.67 5.43
CA LEU A 327 2.96 -21.59 6.02
C LEU A 327 1.48 -21.77 5.64
N VAL A 328 0.63 -21.91 6.65
CA VAL A 328 -0.83 -21.86 6.52
C VAL A 328 -1.28 -20.46 6.92
N GLY A 329 -1.72 -19.65 5.97
CA GLY A 329 -2.12 -18.25 6.18
C GLY A 329 -3.06 -18.08 7.36
N GLU A 330 -4.06 -18.95 7.47
CA GLU A 330 -4.91 -19.04 8.65
C GLU A 330 -5.58 -20.39 8.80
N ILE A 331 -5.87 -20.79 10.04
CA ILE A 331 -6.65 -21.98 10.39
C ILE A 331 -8.04 -21.52 10.82
N ARG A 332 -9.05 -21.79 9.98
CA ARG A 332 -10.46 -21.40 10.23
C ARG A 332 -11.31 -22.57 10.71
N ASP A 333 -11.02 -23.77 10.25
CA ASP A 333 -11.84 -24.99 10.37
C ASP A 333 -11.06 -26.18 10.93
N GLU A 334 -11.82 -27.17 11.38
CA GLU A 334 -11.31 -28.41 11.98
C GLU A 334 -10.44 -29.21 11.00
N GLU A 335 -10.85 -29.28 9.73
CA GLU A 335 -10.14 -30.06 8.73
C GLU A 335 -8.73 -29.52 8.47
N THR A 336 -8.62 -28.21 8.26
CA THR A 336 -7.33 -27.52 8.10
C THR A 336 -6.45 -27.69 9.34
N ALA A 337 -7.04 -27.54 10.55
CA ALA A 337 -6.32 -27.73 11.80
C ALA A 337 -5.73 -29.13 11.95
N ARG A 338 -6.51 -30.17 11.65
CA ARG A 338 -6.06 -31.58 11.72
C ARG A 338 -4.95 -31.90 10.72
N ILE A 339 -5.05 -31.39 9.48
CA ILE A 339 -4.03 -31.64 8.46
C ILE A 339 -2.73 -30.90 8.83
N ALA A 340 -2.82 -29.65 9.29
CA ALA A 340 -1.67 -28.86 9.72
C ALA A 340 -0.91 -29.54 10.91
N LEU A 341 -1.67 -30.02 11.90
CA LEU A 341 -1.09 -30.74 13.03
C LEU A 341 -0.41 -32.05 12.59
N ARG A 342 -1.10 -32.86 11.75
CA ARG A 342 -0.51 -34.09 11.22
C ARG A 342 0.78 -33.82 10.43
N ALA A 343 0.82 -32.74 9.64
CA ALA A 343 2.01 -32.34 8.93
C ALA A 343 3.17 -32.04 9.91
N ALA A 344 2.87 -31.33 11.01
CA ALA A 344 3.85 -31.03 12.06
C ALA A 344 4.35 -32.29 12.78
N GLU A 345 3.50 -33.30 12.94
CA GLU A 345 3.87 -34.61 13.54
C GLU A 345 4.71 -35.48 12.60
N THR A 346 4.58 -35.27 11.28
CA THR A 346 5.20 -36.13 10.24
C THR A 346 6.44 -35.51 9.59
N GLY A 347 7.12 -34.59 10.25
CA GLY A 347 8.44 -34.10 9.82
C GLY A 347 8.46 -32.73 9.16
N HIS A 348 7.39 -31.94 9.24
CA HIS A 348 7.34 -30.61 8.63
C HIS A 348 7.31 -29.51 9.70
N LEU A 349 7.99 -28.40 9.45
CA LEU A 349 7.78 -27.19 10.24
C LEU A 349 6.55 -26.46 9.70
N VAL A 350 5.48 -26.46 10.49
CA VAL A 350 4.22 -25.80 10.13
C VAL A 350 4.10 -24.48 10.88
N LEU A 351 3.98 -23.39 10.14
CA LEU A 351 3.73 -22.05 10.65
C LEU A 351 2.29 -21.69 10.29
N ALA A 352 1.49 -21.20 11.25
CA ALA A 352 0.12 -20.85 10.93
C ALA A 352 -0.38 -19.63 11.72
N THR A 353 -1.49 -19.06 11.28
CA THR A 353 -2.15 -18.00 12.06
C THR A 353 -3.53 -18.40 12.55
N LEU A 354 -3.90 -17.77 13.65
CA LEU A 354 -5.23 -17.83 14.25
C LEU A 354 -5.73 -16.41 14.56
N HIS A 355 -7.04 -16.31 14.80
CA HIS A 355 -7.67 -15.07 15.24
C HIS A 355 -8.14 -15.20 16.69
N THR A 356 -7.22 -15.12 17.65
CA THR A 356 -7.53 -15.09 19.09
C THR A 356 -6.86 -13.89 19.76
N ASN A 357 -7.34 -13.54 20.94
CA ASN A 357 -6.88 -12.36 21.67
C ASN A 357 -5.58 -12.58 22.46
N SER A 358 -5.24 -13.80 22.77
CA SER A 358 -4.06 -14.16 23.57
C SER A 358 -3.46 -15.50 23.09
N ALA A 359 -2.22 -15.77 23.48
CA ALA A 359 -1.57 -17.04 23.18
C ALA A 359 -2.30 -18.22 23.86
N LYS A 360 -2.78 -18.05 25.10
CA LYS A 360 -3.61 -19.05 25.79
C LYS A 360 -4.93 -19.30 25.08
N GLY A 361 -5.56 -18.24 24.53
CA GLY A 361 -6.80 -18.37 23.78
C GLY A 361 -6.66 -19.19 22.50
N ALA A 362 -5.45 -19.28 21.94
CA ALA A 362 -5.20 -20.12 20.77
C ALA A 362 -5.31 -21.63 21.08
N PHE A 363 -4.91 -22.05 22.28
CA PHE A 363 -5.09 -23.44 22.72
C PHE A 363 -6.58 -23.80 22.83
N ALA A 364 -7.37 -22.95 23.48
CA ALA A 364 -8.82 -23.16 23.56
C ALA A 364 -9.44 -23.23 22.16
N ARG A 365 -9.05 -22.33 21.25
CA ARG A 365 -9.55 -22.32 19.87
C ARG A 365 -9.22 -23.61 19.11
N LEU A 366 -8.02 -24.16 19.27
CA LEU A 366 -7.65 -25.42 18.63
C LEU A 366 -8.43 -26.60 19.23
N GLN A 367 -8.69 -26.60 20.54
CA GLN A 367 -9.55 -27.61 21.16
C GLN A 367 -10.99 -27.53 20.63
N ASP A 368 -11.55 -26.32 20.47
CA ASP A 368 -12.86 -26.11 19.85
C ASP A 368 -12.89 -26.61 18.39
N LEU A 369 -11.74 -26.56 17.69
CA LEU A 369 -11.56 -27.15 16.36
C LEU A 369 -11.26 -28.66 16.39
N GLY A 370 -11.52 -29.34 17.52
CA GLY A 370 -11.44 -30.78 17.66
C GLY A 370 -10.02 -31.35 17.82
N ILE A 371 -9.02 -30.52 18.12
CA ILE A 371 -7.66 -30.96 18.39
C ILE A 371 -7.49 -31.33 19.86
N SER A 372 -7.00 -32.54 20.13
CA SER A 372 -6.78 -32.99 21.51
C SER A 372 -5.63 -32.27 22.20
N GLN A 373 -5.73 -32.09 23.50
CA GLN A 373 -4.64 -31.47 24.30
C GLN A 373 -3.34 -32.28 24.20
N ALA A 374 -3.41 -33.60 24.14
CA ALA A 374 -2.23 -34.45 24.01
C ALA A 374 -1.48 -34.18 22.70
N SER A 375 -2.19 -34.18 21.56
CA SER A 375 -1.58 -33.87 20.25
C SER A 375 -0.95 -32.47 20.19
N LEU A 376 -1.56 -31.48 20.89
CA LEU A 376 -0.98 -30.15 20.98
C LEU A 376 0.32 -30.12 21.81
N GLN A 377 0.39 -30.88 22.91
CA GLN A 377 1.58 -30.95 23.75
C GLN A 377 2.77 -31.56 22.99
N ASP A 378 2.52 -32.53 22.13
CA ASP A 378 3.57 -33.23 21.40
C ASP A 378 4.13 -32.42 20.21
N SER A 379 3.30 -31.63 19.56
CA SER A 379 3.65 -31.02 18.27
C SER A 379 3.80 -29.51 18.33
N LEU A 380 3.20 -28.83 19.32
CA LEU A 380 3.19 -27.37 19.39
C LEU A 380 4.51 -26.83 19.94
N LEU A 381 5.23 -26.08 19.13
CA LEU A 381 6.49 -25.41 19.52
C LEU A 381 6.25 -24.16 20.38
N GLY A 382 5.13 -23.48 20.14
CA GLY A 382 4.73 -22.29 20.86
C GLY A 382 3.64 -21.51 20.15
N VAL A 383 3.10 -20.54 20.87
CA VAL A 383 2.10 -19.59 20.33
C VAL A 383 2.53 -18.17 20.64
N MET A 384 2.57 -17.32 19.63
CA MET A 384 2.84 -15.90 19.78
C MET A 384 1.57 -15.09 19.55
N ALA A 385 1.15 -14.31 20.54
CA ALA A 385 0.11 -13.29 20.32
C ALA A 385 0.75 -11.93 20.08
N GLN A 386 0.21 -11.18 19.12
CA GLN A 386 0.79 -9.95 18.63
C GLN A 386 -0.23 -8.83 18.49
N ARG A 387 0.18 -7.61 18.88
CA ARG A 387 -0.53 -6.35 18.67
C ARG A 387 0.44 -5.30 18.14
N LEU A 388 -0.04 -4.38 17.32
CA LEU A 388 0.74 -3.21 16.91
C LEU A 388 0.32 -1.98 17.70
N LEU A 389 1.29 -1.32 18.32
CA LEU A 389 1.15 -0.06 19.05
C LEU A 389 1.85 1.05 18.26
N ARG A 390 1.29 2.26 18.28
CA ARG A 390 1.89 3.43 17.63
C ARG A 390 3.02 3.98 18.47
N LYS A 391 4.17 4.20 17.84
CA LYS A 391 5.29 4.89 18.47
C LYS A 391 5.01 6.40 18.61
N LYS A 392 5.59 7.04 19.60
CA LYS A 392 5.50 8.50 19.77
C LYS A 392 6.14 9.26 18.61
N THR A 393 7.12 8.67 17.97
CA THR A 393 7.89 9.21 16.83
C THR A 393 7.26 8.94 15.47
N GLY A 394 6.07 8.32 15.44
CA GLY A 394 5.44 7.81 14.21
C GLY A 394 5.83 6.37 13.90
N GLY A 395 5.03 5.71 13.07
CA GLY A 395 5.12 4.28 12.80
C GLY A 395 4.61 3.41 13.95
N ARG A 396 4.80 2.10 13.83
CA ARG A 396 4.26 1.11 14.77
C ARG A 396 5.35 0.21 15.30
N ILE A 397 5.16 -0.31 16.52
CA ILE A 397 5.98 -1.32 17.17
C ILE A 397 5.09 -2.47 17.64
N ALA A 398 5.60 -3.71 17.60
CA ALA A 398 4.86 -4.87 18.05
C ALA A 398 4.97 -5.03 19.58
N ALA A 399 3.83 -5.20 20.23
CA ALA A 399 3.74 -5.80 21.55
C ALA A 399 3.44 -7.28 21.40
N LEU A 400 4.13 -8.13 22.15
CA LEU A 400 4.17 -9.57 21.95
C LEU A 400 4.03 -10.32 23.27
N GLU A 401 3.41 -11.49 23.21
CA GLU A 401 3.61 -12.56 24.18
C GLU A 401 3.92 -13.85 23.42
N LEU A 402 4.94 -14.57 23.80
CA LEU A 402 5.28 -15.85 23.23
C LEU A 402 5.22 -16.91 24.33
N LEU A 403 4.21 -17.75 24.25
CA LEU A 403 3.96 -18.87 25.14
C LEU A 403 4.61 -20.12 24.54
N ARG A 404 5.54 -20.73 25.27
CA ARG A 404 6.21 -21.98 24.89
C ARG A 404 5.32 -23.20 25.14
N SER A 405 5.71 -24.32 24.59
CA SER A 405 5.03 -25.61 24.83
C SER A 405 5.01 -26.05 26.30
N ASP A 406 5.99 -25.64 27.09
CA ASP A 406 6.06 -25.91 28.53
C ASP A 406 5.15 -25.00 29.38
N GLY A 407 4.40 -24.10 28.74
CA GLY A 407 3.52 -23.15 29.41
C GLY A 407 4.21 -21.88 29.94
N SER A 408 5.52 -21.75 29.76
CA SER A 408 6.26 -20.54 30.15
C SER A 408 6.21 -19.44 29.08
N TYR A 409 6.30 -18.19 29.49
CA TYR A 409 6.45 -17.06 28.57
C TYR A 409 7.91 -16.76 28.30
N ALA A 410 8.27 -16.53 27.04
CA ALA A 410 9.64 -16.20 26.65
C ALA A 410 10.09 -14.84 27.19
N ASP A 411 9.18 -13.86 27.24
CA ASP A 411 9.48 -12.50 27.71
C ASP A 411 8.25 -11.82 28.36
N GLY A 412 7.54 -12.57 29.20
CA GLY A 412 6.33 -12.09 29.88
C GLY A 412 5.06 -12.10 29.00
N THR A 413 3.98 -11.64 29.60
CA THR A 413 2.67 -11.52 28.96
C THR A 413 2.62 -10.33 28.00
N LEU A 414 1.62 -10.29 27.13
CA LEU A 414 1.37 -9.20 26.21
C LEU A 414 1.25 -7.84 26.92
N GLN A 415 0.58 -7.84 28.09
CA GLN A 415 0.40 -6.65 28.91
C GLN A 415 1.71 -6.16 29.51
N GLU A 416 2.52 -7.06 30.05
CA GLU A 416 3.84 -6.73 30.61
C GLU A 416 4.79 -6.20 29.53
N TYR A 417 4.80 -6.85 28.36
CA TYR A 417 5.61 -6.40 27.22
C TYR A 417 5.21 -4.99 26.78
N ALA A 418 3.92 -4.74 26.58
CA ALA A 418 3.40 -3.43 26.20
C ALA A 418 3.68 -2.36 27.26
N SER A 419 3.58 -2.72 28.56
CA SER A 419 3.91 -1.82 29.67
C SER A 419 5.38 -1.40 29.66
N ARG A 420 6.30 -2.32 29.32
CA ARG A 420 7.73 -1.98 29.16
C ARG A 420 7.96 -0.99 28.00
N LEU A 421 7.21 -1.11 26.89
CA LEU A 421 7.29 -0.15 25.78
C LEU A 421 6.84 1.25 26.20
N VAL A 422 5.83 1.35 27.08
CA VAL A 422 5.38 2.62 27.64
C VAL A 422 6.42 3.19 28.63
N GLN A 423 6.95 2.37 29.53
CA GLN A 423 7.99 2.77 30.49
C GLN A 423 9.28 3.22 29.78
N GLY A 424 9.65 2.54 28.69
CA GLY A 424 10.77 2.91 27.83
C GLY A 424 10.51 4.18 26.97
N GLY A 425 9.34 4.81 27.10
CA GLY A 425 9.02 6.05 26.40
C GLY A 425 8.68 5.90 24.91
N LEU A 426 8.64 4.70 24.37
CA LEU A 426 8.40 4.43 22.95
C LEU A 426 6.93 4.61 22.58
N VAL A 427 6.01 4.25 23.48
CA VAL A 427 4.56 4.25 23.26
C VAL A 427 3.89 5.14 24.31
N LYS A 428 2.74 5.74 23.97
CA LYS A 428 1.91 6.50 24.93
C LYS A 428 1.02 5.53 25.72
N LYS A 429 0.71 5.86 26.98
CA LYS A 429 -0.19 5.07 27.81
C LYS A 429 -1.61 4.94 27.23
N GLU A 430 -2.10 6.01 26.60
CA GLU A 430 -3.42 6.03 25.94
C GLU A 430 -3.50 5.03 24.78
N GLU A 431 -2.37 4.81 24.09
CA GLU A 431 -2.30 3.83 23.02
C GLU A 431 -2.38 2.39 23.55
N LEU A 432 -1.72 2.12 24.68
CA LEU A 432 -1.84 0.83 25.36
C LEU A 432 -3.29 0.55 25.74
N LEU A 433 -3.95 1.51 26.38
CA LEU A 433 -5.36 1.39 26.76
C LEU A 433 -6.27 1.19 25.53
N ARG A 434 -6.01 1.89 24.44
CA ARG A 434 -6.78 1.76 23.19
C ARG A 434 -6.69 0.36 22.59
N VAL A 435 -5.51 -0.28 22.66
CA VAL A 435 -5.24 -1.55 21.95
C VAL A 435 -5.51 -2.77 22.84
N LEU A 436 -5.19 -2.69 24.12
CA LEU A 436 -5.29 -3.82 25.07
C LEU A 436 -6.49 -3.68 26.04
N GLY A 437 -7.08 -2.51 26.18
CA GLY A 437 -8.30 -2.30 26.97
C GLY A 437 -8.07 -2.24 28.48
N SER A 438 -6.80 -2.16 28.92
CA SER A 438 -6.48 -2.18 30.36
C SER A 438 -5.20 -1.40 30.66
#